data_bc9ef0f489ad9e6fe56c8eda88b5ea7f
#
_entry.id   bc9ef0f489ad9e6fe56c8eda88b5ea7f
#
_cell.length_a   1.000
_cell.length_b   1.000
_cell.length_c   1.000
_cell.angle_alpha   90.00
_cell.angle_beta   90.00
_cell.angle_gamma   90.00
#
_symmetry.space_group_name_H-M   'P 1'
#
loop_
_entity.id
_entity.type
_entity.pdbx_description
1 polymer ?
#
loop_
_entity_poly.entity_id
_entity_poly.type
_entity_poly.pdbx_seq_one_letter_code
_entity_poly.pdbx_strand_id
1 'polypeptide(L)'
;MLVAVEMWFYHGGSLPQSLWSLLPPVDAVPVEISEGAAQQLQCDHLGGSQWRETDGSKWLMFFLEWRPGPLRSRVLARVHRPEVCLSSVGLNLIQDRGILSTESGGIKLPFRAYTFDQSGHPLFVYYGIWQNPSRRGQGSGELSESEHMAGLQAVLWRERTLGQQVAEFAATGYSDAGEADAGFPETLEKLLVRRLPPIIGN
;
A
#
# COMPACT_ATOMS: atom_id res chain seq x y z
N MET A 1 -8.18 34.06 1.99
CA MET A 1 -7.53 33.37 3.12
C MET A 1 -7.17 31.92 2.82
N LEU A 2 -8.02 31.11 2.19
CA LEU A 2 -7.74 29.72 1.79
C LEU A 2 -6.50 29.59 0.86
N VAL A 3 -6.38 30.43 -0.15
CA VAL A 3 -5.27 30.43 -1.12
C VAL A 3 -3.92 30.69 -0.46
N ALA A 4 -3.84 31.58 0.53
CA ALA A 4 -2.61 31.87 1.25
C ALA A 4 -2.15 30.71 2.12
N VAL A 5 -3.09 29.95 2.69
CA VAL A 5 -2.80 28.74 3.47
C VAL A 5 -2.28 27.62 2.55
N GLU A 6 -2.87 27.44 1.38
CA GLU A 6 -2.39 26.47 0.40
C GLU A 6 -0.99 26.84 -0.11
N MET A 7 -0.76 28.10 -0.52
CA MET A 7 0.57 28.55 -0.93
C MET A 7 1.62 28.34 0.17
N TRP A 8 1.25 28.58 1.43
CA TRP A 8 2.17 28.39 2.55
C TRP A 8 2.58 26.90 2.74
N PHE A 9 1.67 25.96 2.43
CA PHE A 9 1.96 24.51 2.48
C PHE A 9 2.82 24.03 1.30
N TYR A 10 2.69 24.67 0.11
CA TYR A 10 3.33 24.20 -1.13
C TYR A 10 4.70 24.85 -1.42
N HIS A 11 5.10 25.90 -0.71
CA HIS A 11 6.37 26.63 -0.95
C HIS A 11 7.61 25.96 -0.35
N GLY A 12 7.67 24.68 -0.27
CA GLY A 12 8.76 23.98 0.41
C GLY A 12 9.46 22.89 -0.39
N GLY A 13 10.08 23.20 -1.54
CA GLY A 13 11.03 22.31 -2.25
C GLY A 13 10.47 20.90 -2.60
N SER A 14 11.20 20.12 -3.38
CA SER A 14 10.82 18.74 -3.74
C SER A 14 10.60 17.89 -2.49
N LEU A 15 9.40 17.31 -2.36
CA LEU A 15 9.08 16.38 -1.28
C LEU A 15 9.79 15.05 -1.54
N PRO A 16 10.24 14.35 -0.49
CA PRO A 16 10.86 13.06 -0.65
C PRO A 16 9.87 12.08 -1.31
N GLN A 17 10.33 11.45 -2.37
CA GLN A 17 9.61 10.36 -3.00
C GLN A 17 9.76 9.08 -2.17
N SER A 18 8.88 8.13 -2.37
CA SER A 18 9.02 6.82 -1.77
C SER A 18 10.38 6.20 -2.13
N LEU A 19 11.03 5.61 -1.13
CA LEU A 19 12.33 4.95 -1.30
C LEU A 19 12.24 3.59 -1.97
N TRP A 20 11.04 3.09 -2.24
CA TRP A 20 10.79 1.79 -2.82
C TRP A 20 9.56 1.77 -3.72
N SER A 21 9.45 0.75 -4.54
CA SER A 21 8.31 0.44 -5.39
C SER A 21 8.14 -1.06 -5.49
N LEU A 22 7.02 -1.51 -6.00
CA LEU A 22 6.78 -2.90 -6.34
C LEU A 22 6.76 -3.05 -7.86
N LEU A 23 7.52 -4.00 -8.36
CA LEU A 23 7.50 -4.40 -9.76
C LEU A 23 7.01 -5.84 -9.86
N PRO A 24 5.96 -6.13 -10.64
CA PRO A 24 5.50 -7.49 -10.85
C PRO A 24 6.58 -8.32 -11.57
N PRO A 25 6.54 -9.66 -11.47
CA PRO A 25 7.40 -10.54 -12.24
C PRO A 25 7.23 -10.31 -13.75
N VAL A 26 8.24 -10.69 -14.53
CA VAL A 26 8.25 -10.45 -16.01
C VAL A 26 7.11 -11.20 -16.72
N ASP A 27 6.70 -12.33 -16.18
CA ASP A 27 5.62 -13.18 -16.70
C ASP A 27 4.23 -12.86 -16.10
N ALA A 28 4.16 -11.84 -15.25
CA ALA A 28 2.89 -11.40 -14.69
C ALA A 28 1.96 -10.82 -15.77
N VAL A 29 0.70 -11.18 -15.67
CA VAL A 29 -0.37 -10.68 -16.54
C VAL A 29 -1.01 -9.46 -15.90
N PRO A 30 -1.10 -8.32 -16.60
CA PRO A 30 -1.81 -7.16 -16.10
C PRO A 30 -3.28 -7.47 -15.79
N VAL A 31 -3.79 -6.90 -14.71
CA VAL A 31 -5.21 -6.95 -14.35
C VAL A 31 -5.85 -5.61 -14.69
N GLU A 32 -6.89 -5.67 -15.52
CA GLU A 32 -7.65 -4.47 -15.85
C GLU A 32 -8.43 -3.97 -14.64
N ILE A 33 -8.24 -2.69 -14.34
CA ILE A 33 -8.97 -2.00 -13.30
C ILE A 33 -10.01 -1.13 -13.99
N SER A 34 -11.28 -1.27 -13.61
CA SER A 34 -12.35 -0.50 -14.24
C SER A 34 -12.12 1.00 -14.09
N GLU A 35 -12.52 1.78 -15.10
CA GLU A 35 -12.42 3.24 -15.06
C GLU A 35 -13.15 3.83 -13.85
N GLY A 36 -14.29 3.26 -13.46
CA GLY A 36 -15.03 3.67 -12.27
C GLY A 36 -14.23 3.50 -10.98
N ALA A 37 -13.52 2.37 -10.82
CA ALA A 37 -12.64 2.14 -9.68
C ALA A 37 -11.45 3.12 -9.69
N ALA A 38 -10.81 3.31 -10.83
CA ALA A 38 -9.70 4.25 -10.97
C ALA A 38 -10.12 5.71 -10.65
N GLN A 39 -11.32 6.12 -11.09
CA GLN A 39 -11.87 7.44 -10.78
C GLN A 39 -12.18 7.61 -9.29
N GLN A 40 -12.67 6.56 -8.62
CA GLN A 40 -12.94 6.61 -7.18
C GLN A 40 -11.65 6.69 -6.36
N LEU A 41 -10.62 5.97 -6.77
CA LEU A 41 -9.33 5.91 -6.09
C LEU A 41 -8.54 7.22 -6.20
N GLN A 42 -8.69 7.96 -7.31
CA GLN A 42 -7.99 9.22 -7.56
C GLN A 42 -6.48 9.16 -7.25
N CYS A 43 -5.84 8.03 -7.50
CA CYS A 43 -4.40 7.84 -7.28
C CYS A 43 -3.62 8.29 -8.52
N ASP A 44 -2.35 8.66 -8.31
CA ASP A 44 -1.45 9.09 -9.39
C ASP A 44 -0.88 7.90 -10.18
N HIS A 45 -0.79 6.75 -9.51
CA HIS A 45 -0.40 5.49 -10.11
C HIS A 45 -1.29 4.37 -9.57
N LEU A 46 -1.77 3.53 -10.47
CA LEU A 46 -2.59 2.36 -10.17
C LEU A 46 -2.14 1.23 -11.08
N GLY A 47 -1.67 0.15 -10.50
CA GLY A 47 -1.27 -1.07 -11.21
C GLY A 47 -1.87 -2.30 -10.56
N GLY A 48 -2.36 -3.22 -11.39
CA GLY A 48 -2.78 -4.56 -10.98
C GLY A 48 -2.04 -5.61 -11.80
N SER A 49 -1.60 -6.69 -11.17
CA SER A 49 -0.89 -7.78 -11.82
C SER A 49 -1.18 -9.11 -11.16
N GLN A 50 -1.27 -10.18 -11.93
CA GLN A 50 -1.43 -11.53 -11.43
C GLN A 50 -0.40 -12.47 -12.04
N TRP A 51 0.05 -13.45 -11.27
CA TRP A 51 1.00 -14.46 -11.71
C TRP A 51 0.80 -15.77 -10.95
N ARG A 52 1.53 -16.78 -11.35
CA ARG A 52 1.59 -18.08 -10.68
C ARG A 52 3.04 -18.38 -10.31
N GLU A 53 3.26 -18.78 -9.07
CA GLU A 53 4.57 -19.27 -8.62
C GLU A 53 4.79 -20.73 -9.05
N THR A 54 6.03 -21.17 -8.93
CA THR A 54 6.44 -22.56 -9.30
C THR A 54 5.83 -23.64 -8.42
N ASP A 55 5.44 -23.29 -7.20
CA ASP A 55 4.70 -24.19 -6.28
C ASP A 55 3.21 -24.35 -6.64
N GLY A 56 2.75 -23.61 -7.65
CA GLY A 56 1.37 -23.62 -8.13
C GLY A 56 0.47 -22.56 -7.47
N SER A 57 0.94 -21.87 -6.46
CA SER A 57 0.20 -20.76 -5.85
C SER A 57 -0.05 -19.64 -6.86
N LYS A 58 -1.17 -18.95 -6.69
CA LYS A 58 -1.53 -17.80 -7.53
C LYS A 58 -1.54 -16.55 -6.69
N TRP A 59 -0.94 -15.50 -7.22
CA TRP A 59 -0.84 -14.20 -6.61
C TRP A 59 -1.53 -13.16 -7.46
N LEU A 60 -2.17 -12.22 -6.79
CA LEU A 60 -2.72 -10.98 -7.34
C LEU A 60 -2.15 -9.84 -6.52
N MET A 61 -1.67 -8.81 -7.17
CA MET A 61 -1.15 -7.61 -6.53
C MET A 61 -1.84 -6.38 -7.09
N PHE A 62 -2.27 -5.48 -6.21
CA PHE A 62 -2.58 -4.10 -6.54
C PHE A 62 -1.60 -3.18 -5.84
N PHE A 63 -1.06 -2.21 -6.58
CA PHE A 63 -0.16 -1.20 -6.07
C PHE A 63 -0.66 0.17 -6.47
N LEU A 64 -0.92 1.01 -5.46
CA LEU A 64 -1.46 2.34 -5.61
C LEU A 64 -0.48 3.35 -5.02
N GLU A 65 -0.29 4.46 -5.70
CA GLU A 65 0.58 5.53 -5.24
C GLU A 65 -0.13 6.87 -5.39
N TRP A 66 -0.15 7.64 -4.31
CA TRP A 66 -0.53 9.04 -4.30
C TRP A 66 0.70 9.88 -4.06
N ARG A 67 0.99 10.77 -4.97
CA ARG A 67 2.08 11.73 -4.83
C ARG A 67 1.74 12.76 -3.75
N PRO A 68 2.76 13.44 -3.19
CA PRO A 68 2.52 14.58 -2.32
C PRO A 68 1.64 15.63 -3.02
N GLY A 69 0.54 16.01 -2.39
CA GLY A 69 -0.45 16.91 -3.01
C GLY A 69 -1.61 17.28 -2.09
N PRO A 70 -2.73 17.79 -2.64
CA PRO A 70 -3.87 18.24 -1.84
C PRO A 70 -4.47 17.14 -0.96
N LEU A 71 -5.16 17.55 0.08
CA LEU A 71 -5.71 16.74 1.20
C LEU A 71 -6.52 15.49 0.82
N ARG A 72 -7.03 15.40 -0.41
CA ARG A 72 -7.95 14.32 -0.83
C ARG A 72 -7.32 12.93 -0.83
N SER A 73 -6.02 12.82 -1.14
CA SER A 73 -5.34 11.55 -1.27
C SER A 73 -5.28 10.73 0.03
N ARG A 74 -5.15 11.38 1.18
CA ARG A 74 -5.04 10.70 2.48
C ARG A 74 -6.32 9.98 2.92
N VAL A 75 -7.47 10.54 2.59
CA VAL A 75 -8.77 9.97 3.01
C VAL A 75 -9.09 8.74 2.17
N LEU A 76 -8.80 8.79 0.87
CA LEU A 76 -9.14 7.72 -0.07
C LEU A 76 -8.34 6.44 0.19
N ALA A 77 -7.04 6.55 0.46
CA ALA A 77 -6.22 5.38 0.78
C ALA A 77 -6.69 4.62 2.03
N ARG A 78 -7.30 5.33 2.99
CA ARG A 78 -7.79 4.73 4.24
C ARG A 78 -9.20 4.13 4.15
N VAL A 79 -9.97 4.54 3.18
CA VAL A 79 -11.34 4.04 2.97
C VAL A 79 -11.32 2.68 2.25
N HIS A 80 -10.28 2.41 1.47
CA HIS A 80 -10.12 1.16 0.72
C HIS A 80 -9.42 0.08 1.56
N ARG A 81 -10.09 -0.39 2.60
CA ARG A 81 -9.63 -1.54 3.39
C ARG A 81 -10.23 -2.83 2.81
N PRO A 82 -9.46 -3.93 2.75
CA PRO A 82 -9.94 -5.20 2.21
C PRO A 82 -11.24 -5.68 2.83
N GLU A 83 -11.40 -5.52 4.16
CA GLU A 83 -12.61 -5.92 4.87
C GLU A 83 -13.88 -5.20 4.39
N VAL A 84 -13.74 -3.99 3.82
CA VAL A 84 -14.87 -3.23 3.25
C VAL A 84 -15.03 -3.54 1.76
N CYS A 85 -13.94 -3.43 0.99
CA CYS A 85 -13.97 -3.56 -0.47
C CYS A 85 -14.26 -4.99 -0.90
N LEU A 86 -13.59 -5.99 -0.33
CA LEU A 86 -13.77 -7.39 -0.71
C LEU A 86 -15.13 -7.92 -0.24
N SER A 87 -15.60 -7.48 0.93
CA SER A 87 -16.95 -7.82 1.37
C SER A 87 -18.04 -7.24 0.47
N SER A 88 -17.84 -6.06 -0.10
CA SER A 88 -18.79 -5.44 -1.03
C SER A 88 -18.94 -6.19 -2.36
N VAL A 89 -17.93 -6.97 -2.74
CA VAL A 89 -17.95 -7.84 -3.94
C VAL A 89 -18.31 -9.30 -3.63
N GLY A 90 -18.79 -9.57 -2.40
CA GLY A 90 -19.34 -10.87 -2.01
C GLY A 90 -18.33 -11.85 -1.41
N LEU A 91 -17.11 -11.40 -1.07
CA LEU A 91 -16.15 -12.21 -0.32
C LEU A 91 -16.47 -12.13 1.18
N ASN A 92 -16.51 -13.26 1.86
CA ASN A 92 -16.78 -13.31 3.29
C ASN A 92 -15.46 -13.28 4.08
N LEU A 93 -15.30 -12.30 4.97
CA LEU A 93 -14.17 -12.28 5.89
C LEU A 93 -14.30 -13.42 6.90
N ILE A 94 -13.34 -14.37 6.90
CA ILE A 94 -13.26 -15.46 7.87
C ILE A 94 -12.48 -15.00 9.09
N GLN A 95 -11.32 -14.34 8.89
CA GLN A 95 -10.41 -13.99 9.97
C GLN A 95 -9.58 -12.75 9.63
N ASP A 96 -9.48 -11.83 10.57
CA ASP A 96 -8.41 -10.85 10.65
C ASP A 96 -7.26 -11.46 11.46
N ARG A 97 -6.12 -11.69 10.82
CA ARG A 97 -4.95 -12.37 11.40
C ARG A 97 -3.97 -11.40 12.08
N GLY A 98 -4.29 -10.10 12.06
CA GLY A 98 -3.44 -9.08 12.63
C GLY A 98 -2.32 -8.62 11.69
N ILE A 99 -1.23 -8.12 12.29
CA ILE A 99 -0.11 -7.53 11.55
C ILE A 99 0.99 -8.56 11.36
N LEU A 100 1.33 -8.83 10.10
CA LEU A 100 2.50 -9.58 9.67
C LEU A 100 3.60 -8.56 9.31
N SER A 101 4.66 -8.52 10.11
CA SER A 101 5.83 -7.68 9.80
C SER A 101 6.82 -8.44 8.95
N THR A 102 7.11 -7.93 7.77
CA THR A 102 8.14 -8.47 6.88
C THR A 102 9.31 -7.50 6.82
N GLU A 103 10.51 -8.01 6.59
CA GLU A 103 11.69 -7.21 6.33
C GLU A 103 12.28 -7.64 4.98
N SER A 104 12.36 -6.73 4.04
CA SER A 104 12.96 -6.98 2.73
C SER A 104 13.89 -5.84 2.38
N GLY A 105 15.13 -6.19 1.97
CA GLY A 105 16.14 -5.21 1.62
C GLY A 105 16.46 -4.19 2.73
N GLY A 106 16.27 -4.53 4.02
CA GLY A 106 16.45 -3.63 5.17
C GLY A 106 15.30 -2.61 5.34
N ILE A 107 14.17 -2.85 4.70
CA ILE A 107 12.95 -2.06 4.86
C ILE A 107 11.93 -2.93 5.60
N LYS A 108 11.44 -2.45 6.73
CA LYS A 108 10.34 -3.09 7.46
C LYS A 108 9.01 -2.66 6.86
N LEU A 109 8.22 -3.64 6.46
CA LEU A 109 6.94 -3.45 5.81
C LEU A 109 5.87 -4.22 6.59
N PRO A 110 5.08 -3.53 7.44
CA PRO A 110 3.95 -4.15 8.11
C PRO A 110 2.79 -4.31 7.14
N PHE A 111 2.21 -5.50 7.13
CA PHE A 111 0.98 -5.82 6.40
C PHE A 111 -0.06 -6.33 7.38
N ARG A 112 -1.29 -5.88 7.23
CA ARG A 112 -2.43 -6.51 7.88
C ARG A 112 -2.86 -7.71 7.06
N ALA A 113 -2.93 -8.87 7.69
CA ALA A 113 -3.22 -10.13 7.04
C ALA A 113 -4.66 -10.56 7.33
N TYR A 114 -5.36 -11.04 6.30
CA TYR A 114 -6.73 -11.48 6.37
C TYR A 114 -6.90 -12.84 5.70
N THR A 115 -7.93 -13.56 6.11
CA THR A 115 -8.44 -14.73 5.39
C THR A 115 -9.88 -14.48 5.00
N PHE A 116 -10.19 -14.61 3.70
CA PHE A 116 -11.54 -14.55 3.16
C PHE A 116 -11.95 -15.91 2.63
N ASP A 117 -13.26 -16.13 2.56
CA ASP A 117 -13.84 -17.25 1.79
C ASP A 117 -14.14 -16.78 0.37
N GLN A 118 -13.60 -17.52 -0.59
CA GLN A 118 -13.88 -17.36 -2.01
C GLN A 118 -14.53 -18.65 -2.53
N SER A 119 -15.85 -18.75 -2.41
CA SER A 119 -16.61 -19.90 -2.89
C SER A 119 -16.14 -21.24 -2.31
N GLY A 120 -15.88 -21.30 -1.01
CA GLY A 120 -15.42 -22.50 -0.30
C GLY A 120 -13.90 -22.71 -0.32
N HIS A 121 -13.14 -21.78 -0.86
CA HIS A 121 -11.68 -21.82 -0.87
C HIS A 121 -11.10 -20.61 -0.12
N PRO A 122 -10.02 -20.79 0.66
CA PRO A 122 -9.39 -19.67 1.35
C PRO A 122 -8.68 -18.74 0.37
N LEU A 123 -8.90 -17.43 0.56
CA LEU A 123 -8.16 -16.35 -0.07
C LEU A 123 -7.39 -15.61 1.03
N PHE A 124 -6.07 -15.61 0.93
CA PHE A 124 -5.19 -14.93 1.88
C PHE A 124 -4.85 -13.54 1.35
N VAL A 125 -5.17 -12.51 2.13
CA VAL A 125 -5.00 -11.12 1.71
C VAL A 125 -4.04 -10.41 2.66
N TYR A 126 -3.08 -9.66 2.08
CA TYR A 126 -2.10 -8.86 2.79
C TYR A 126 -2.24 -7.42 2.33
N TYR A 127 -2.54 -6.54 3.26
CA TYR A 127 -2.79 -5.13 2.99
C TYR A 127 -1.81 -4.25 3.76
N GLY A 128 -1.11 -3.39 3.06
CA GLY A 128 -0.19 -2.44 3.65
C GLY A 128 -0.43 -1.03 3.12
N ILE A 129 -0.31 -0.06 4.02
CA ILE A 129 -0.37 1.37 3.71
C ILE A 129 0.84 2.07 4.32
N TRP A 130 1.55 2.86 3.53
CA TRP A 130 2.73 3.60 3.96
C TRP A 130 2.64 5.06 3.56
N GLN A 131 3.24 5.89 4.39
CA GLN A 131 3.48 7.29 4.07
C GLN A 131 4.93 7.49 3.67
N ASN A 132 5.18 8.36 2.70
CA ASN A 132 6.53 8.76 2.38
C ASN A 132 7.19 9.40 3.61
N PRO A 133 8.52 9.20 3.80
CA PRO A 133 9.22 9.76 4.93
C PRO A 133 9.09 11.29 4.95
N SER A 134 8.93 11.85 6.14
CA SER A 134 9.00 13.30 6.31
C SER A 134 10.43 13.81 6.12
N ARG A 135 10.61 15.11 5.86
CA ARG A 135 11.94 15.74 5.78
C ARG A 135 12.80 15.55 7.04
N ARG A 136 12.19 15.16 8.16
CA ARG A 136 12.87 14.92 9.45
C ARG A 136 13.26 13.47 9.69
N GLY A 137 13.15 12.60 8.70
CA GLY A 137 13.71 11.25 8.72
C GLY A 137 12.92 10.19 9.48
N GLN A 138 11.75 10.50 10.01
CA GLN A 138 10.86 9.48 10.58
C GLN A 138 9.81 9.09 9.53
N GLY A 139 10.18 8.16 8.66
CA GLY A 139 9.19 7.40 7.89
C GLY A 139 8.56 6.39 8.81
N SER A 140 7.38 6.68 9.35
CA SER A 140 6.62 5.69 10.08
C SER A 140 5.92 4.78 9.08
N GLY A 141 6.49 3.60 8.85
CA GLY A 141 5.77 2.47 8.25
C GLY A 141 4.82 1.82 9.25
N GLU A 142 4.22 2.58 10.15
CA GLU A 142 3.30 2.04 11.14
C GLU A 142 1.86 2.39 10.80
N LEU A 143 1.04 1.35 10.74
CA LEU A 143 -0.39 1.44 10.97
C LEU A 143 -0.59 1.89 12.44
N SER A 144 -0.40 3.17 12.73
CA SER A 144 -0.56 3.70 14.08
C SER A 144 -2.04 3.75 14.42
N GLU A 145 -2.43 3.03 15.47
CA GLU A 145 -3.79 3.08 16.03
C GLU A 145 -4.12 4.45 16.66
N SER A 146 -3.16 5.32 16.89
CA SER A 146 -3.40 6.66 17.47
C SER A 146 -3.61 7.75 16.39
N GLU A 147 -4.65 7.58 15.59
CA GLU A 147 -4.93 8.40 14.40
C GLU A 147 -5.20 9.89 14.70
N HIS A 148 -5.75 10.23 15.86
CA HIS A 148 -6.11 11.62 16.18
C HIS A 148 -4.89 12.51 16.48
N MET A 149 -3.91 11.99 17.19
CA MET A 149 -2.69 12.76 17.51
C MET A 149 -1.77 12.91 16.30
N ALA A 150 -1.66 11.87 15.45
CA ALA A 150 -0.91 11.93 14.21
C ALA A 150 -1.47 12.97 13.22
N GLY A 151 -2.79 13.15 13.20
CA GLY A 151 -3.46 14.16 12.38
C GLY A 151 -3.12 15.60 12.81
N LEU A 152 -3.12 15.89 14.10
CA LEU A 152 -2.75 17.21 14.65
C LEU A 152 -1.26 17.50 14.47
N GLN A 153 -0.41 16.54 14.72
CA GLN A 153 1.03 16.67 14.49
C GLN A 153 1.35 16.94 13.01
N ALA A 154 0.73 16.22 12.09
CA ALA A 154 0.90 16.44 10.66
C ALA A 154 0.50 17.86 10.22
N VAL A 155 -0.54 18.45 10.84
CA VAL A 155 -0.96 19.84 10.60
C VAL A 155 0.09 20.82 11.08
N LEU A 156 0.56 20.66 12.32
CA LEU A 156 1.55 21.54 12.93
C LEU A 156 2.91 21.50 12.22
N TRP A 157 3.25 20.35 11.61
CA TRP A 157 4.55 20.10 11.01
C TRP A 157 4.57 20.24 9.48
N ARG A 158 3.50 20.76 8.88
CA ARG A 158 3.36 20.88 7.41
C ARG A 158 3.45 19.54 6.65
N GLU A 159 3.11 18.44 7.28
CA GLU A 159 3.26 17.09 6.71
C GLU A 159 2.02 16.60 5.94
N ARG A 160 1.03 17.48 5.73
CA ARG A 160 -0.22 17.15 5.02
C ARG A 160 -0.03 16.71 3.57
N THR A 161 1.15 16.94 3.02
CA THR A 161 1.45 16.72 1.61
C THR A 161 2.33 15.50 1.36
N LEU A 162 2.55 14.64 2.35
CA LEU A 162 3.31 13.41 2.17
C LEU A 162 2.54 12.47 1.23
N GLY A 163 3.26 11.90 0.26
CA GLY A 163 2.70 10.85 -0.58
C GLY A 163 2.39 9.59 0.21
N GLN A 164 1.51 8.77 -0.32
CA GLN A 164 1.12 7.50 0.27
C GLN A 164 1.24 6.39 -0.76
N GLN A 165 1.49 5.18 -0.29
CA GLN A 165 1.49 3.97 -1.08
C GLN A 165 0.59 2.94 -0.39
N VAL A 166 -0.17 2.22 -1.19
CA VAL A 166 -0.94 1.06 -0.76
C VAL A 166 -0.51 -0.12 -1.61
N ALA A 167 -0.22 -1.23 -0.95
CA ALA A 167 -0.05 -2.52 -1.62
C ALA A 167 -1.05 -3.50 -1.03
N GLU A 168 -1.78 -4.16 -1.91
CA GLU A 168 -2.69 -5.23 -1.58
C GLU A 168 -2.30 -6.47 -2.37
N PHE A 169 -2.11 -7.58 -1.66
CA PHE A 169 -1.81 -8.87 -2.24
C PHE A 169 -2.93 -9.84 -1.89
N ALA A 170 -3.30 -10.66 -2.84
CA ALA A 170 -4.20 -11.78 -2.61
C ALA A 170 -3.56 -13.06 -3.13
N ALA A 171 -3.59 -14.12 -2.31
CA ALA A 171 -2.97 -15.40 -2.62
C ALA A 171 -3.97 -16.55 -2.49
N THR A 172 -3.89 -17.50 -3.42
CA THR A 172 -4.63 -18.77 -3.40
C THR A 172 -3.71 -19.93 -3.72
N GLY A 173 -4.14 -21.14 -3.39
CA GLY A 173 -3.37 -22.37 -3.65
C GLY A 173 -2.58 -22.86 -2.44
N TYR A 174 -2.60 -22.15 -1.34
CA TYR A 174 -2.05 -22.58 -0.06
C TYR A 174 -3.08 -23.40 0.74
N SER A 175 -2.61 -24.35 1.52
CA SER A 175 -3.48 -25.21 2.32
C SER A 175 -4.02 -24.49 3.56
N ASP A 176 -3.23 -23.60 4.13
CA ASP A 176 -3.58 -22.84 5.32
C ASP A 176 -2.87 -21.47 5.38
N ALA A 177 -3.24 -20.69 6.39
CA ALA A 177 -2.70 -19.35 6.58
C ALA A 177 -1.21 -19.33 6.97
N GLY A 178 -0.73 -20.36 7.67
CA GLY A 178 0.68 -20.46 8.06
C GLY A 178 1.59 -20.65 6.85
N GLU A 179 1.18 -21.48 5.91
CA GLU A 179 1.88 -21.71 4.65
C GLU A 179 1.90 -20.42 3.79
N ALA A 180 0.76 -19.74 3.66
CA ALA A 180 0.66 -18.50 2.93
C ALA A 180 1.52 -17.39 3.57
N ASP A 181 1.51 -17.27 4.92
CA ASP A 181 2.30 -16.29 5.65
C ASP A 181 3.81 -16.57 5.56
N ALA A 182 4.21 -17.82 5.44
CA ALA A 182 5.61 -18.19 5.22
C ALA A 182 6.09 -17.85 3.79
N GLY A 183 5.23 -18.01 2.78
CA GLY A 183 5.55 -17.69 1.38
C GLY A 183 5.53 -16.20 1.05
N PHE A 184 4.73 -15.40 1.79
CA PHE A 184 4.57 -13.98 1.48
C PHE A 184 5.85 -13.15 1.53
N PRO A 185 6.75 -13.27 2.54
CA PRO A 185 8.00 -12.51 2.57
C PRO A 185 8.90 -12.80 1.36
N GLU A 186 8.99 -14.04 0.92
CA GLU A 186 9.78 -14.42 -0.25
C GLU A 186 9.22 -13.81 -1.54
N THR A 187 7.89 -13.86 -1.69
CA THR A 187 7.20 -13.20 -2.81
C THR A 187 7.44 -11.70 -2.80
N LEU A 188 7.30 -11.06 -1.64
CA LEU A 188 7.52 -9.62 -1.50
C LEU A 188 8.97 -9.21 -1.85
N GLU A 189 9.96 -10.01 -1.45
CA GLU A 189 11.37 -9.74 -1.73
C GLU A 189 11.67 -9.73 -3.23
N LYS A 190 11.06 -10.62 -4.00
CA LYS A 190 11.20 -10.66 -5.47
C LYS A 190 10.63 -9.41 -6.16
N LEU A 191 9.63 -8.77 -5.56
CA LEU A 191 8.91 -7.64 -6.14
C LEU A 191 9.43 -6.28 -5.70
N LEU A 192 10.08 -6.21 -4.55
CA LEU A 192 10.52 -4.97 -3.94
C LEU A 192 11.74 -4.39 -4.63
N VAL A 193 11.59 -3.18 -5.16
CA VAL A 193 12.69 -2.44 -5.79
C VAL A 193 12.94 -1.13 -5.04
N ARG A 194 14.20 -0.92 -4.65
CA ARG A 194 14.62 0.36 -4.07
C ARG A 194 14.66 1.43 -5.15
N ARG A 195 14.04 2.56 -4.88
CA ARG A 195 14.21 3.77 -5.69
C ARG A 195 15.42 4.55 -5.14
N LEU A 196 16.39 4.81 -6.00
CA LEU A 196 17.47 5.72 -5.63
C LEU A 196 16.90 7.12 -5.43
N PRO A 197 17.33 7.85 -4.39
CA PRO A 197 16.94 9.24 -4.24
C PRO A 197 17.40 10.02 -5.49
N PRO A 198 16.62 11.00 -5.96
CA PRO A 198 17.04 11.83 -7.06
C PRO A 198 18.39 12.47 -6.71
N ILE A 199 19.36 12.38 -7.62
CA ILE A 199 20.63 13.05 -7.50
C ILE A 199 20.31 14.55 -7.53
N ILE A 200 20.32 15.20 -6.38
CA ILE A 200 20.20 16.65 -6.30
C ILE A 200 21.55 17.16 -6.81
N GLY A 201 21.61 17.50 -8.10
CA GLY A 201 22.76 18.21 -8.67
C GLY A 201 22.93 19.54 -7.94
N ASN A 202 24.12 19.76 -7.41
CA ASN A 202 24.53 21.03 -6.84
C ASN A 202 24.55 22.13 -7.92
#